data_52f4396008c84a2959d785892ba199fd
#
_entry.id   52f4396008c84a2959d785892ba199fd
#
_cell.length_a   1.000
_cell.length_b   1.000
_cell.length_c   1.000
_cell.angle_alpha   90.00
_cell.angle_beta   90.00
_cell.angle_gamma   90.00
#
_symmetry.space_group_name_H-M   'P 1'
#
loop_
_entity.id
_entity.type
_entity.pdbx_description
1 polymer ?
#
loop_
_entity_poly.entity_id
_entity_poly.type
_entity_poly.pdbx_seq_one_letter_code
_entity_poly.pdbx_strand_id
1 'polypeptide(L)'
;MGTDLRVIKSRAAIENAFINLVEIKGFQNVTIIEIAEKAMVNRNTIYLNYGSKEEILESIVNGSVEKYLGQINSGYFKTIGLNKRKIEAFYRNLFKVVDENIELYRIILADPSSSGYFQIQLTKFRKAFEELVKENDENKIKVSFIINGMLGTLGNYIKLAIGTTEENIKVLTDLTISNLRHITYSR
;
A
#
# COMPACT_ATOMS: atom_id res chain seq x y z
N MET A 1 -25.80 0.64 -7.50
CA MET A 1 -25.54 0.36 -8.92
C MET A 1 -24.40 -0.62 -8.98
N GLY A 2 -24.63 -1.86 -9.45
CA GLY A 2 -23.55 -2.85 -9.58
C GLY A 2 -22.62 -2.47 -10.71
N THR A 3 -21.33 -2.46 -10.43
CA THR A 3 -20.30 -2.23 -11.46
C THR A 3 -20.39 -3.35 -12.49
N ASP A 4 -20.46 -3.01 -13.79
CA ASP A 4 -20.55 -4.00 -14.86
C ASP A 4 -19.36 -4.96 -14.82
N LEU A 5 -19.62 -6.26 -14.78
CA LEU A 5 -18.59 -7.31 -14.76
C LEU A 5 -17.57 -7.19 -15.90
N ARG A 6 -17.98 -6.61 -17.04
CA ARG A 6 -17.07 -6.34 -18.16
C ARG A 6 -16.04 -5.29 -17.80
N VAL A 7 -16.44 -4.23 -17.09
CA VAL A 7 -15.54 -3.17 -16.62
C VAL A 7 -14.52 -3.75 -15.62
N ILE A 8 -14.99 -4.55 -14.65
CA ILE A 8 -14.12 -5.20 -13.68
C ILE A 8 -13.08 -6.08 -14.37
N LYS A 9 -13.50 -6.93 -15.31
CA LYS A 9 -12.60 -7.81 -16.06
C LYS A 9 -11.60 -7.03 -16.91
N SER A 10 -12.05 -5.96 -17.58
CA SER A 10 -11.17 -5.12 -18.40
C SER A 10 -10.13 -4.41 -17.55
N ARG A 11 -10.52 -3.85 -16.40
CA ARG A 11 -9.59 -3.20 -15.47
C ARG A 11 -8.53 -4.18 -14.96
N ALA A 12 -8.94 -5.36 -14.51
CA ALA A 12 -8.00 -6.39 -14.05
C ALA A 12 -7.02 -6.83 -15.16
N ALA A 13 -7.48 -6.99 -16.39
CA ALA A 13 -6.61 -7.33 -17.51
C ALA A 13 -5.61 -6.21 -17.84
N ILE A 14 -6.04 -4.95 -17.81
CA ILE A 14 -5.20 -3.77 -18.04
C ILE A 14 -4.15 -3.63 -16.93
N GLU A 15 -4.54 -3.74 -15.66
CA GLU A 15 -3.64 -3.63 -14.51
C GLU A 15 -2.59 -4.76 -14.52
N ASN A 16 -2.97 -6.00 -14.78
CA ASN A 16 -2.04 -7.12 -14.90
C ASN A 16 -1.06 -6.95 -16.07
N ALA A 17 -1.53 -6.49 -17.23
CA ALA A 17 -0.68 -6.23 -18.38
C ALA A 17 0.33 -5.10 -18.08
N PHE A 18 -0.13 -4.04 -17.42
CA PHE A 18 0.71 -2.92 -16.98
C PHE A 18 1.81 -3.39 -16.03
N ILE A 19 1.47 -4.10 -14.95
CA ILE A 19 2.46 -4.63 -13.98
C ILE A 19 3.55 -5.42 -14.71
N ASN A 20 3.15 -6.39 -15.53
CA ASN A 20 4.08 -7.22 -16.30
C ASN A 20 5.02 -6.41 -17.23
N LEU A 21 4.49 -5.35 -17.87
CA LEU A 21 5.32 -4.51 -18.74
C LEU A 21 6.28 -3.64 -17.93
N VAL A 22 5.84 -3.12 -16.80
CA VAL A 22 6.66 -2.32 -15.89
C VAL A 22 7.81 -3.16 -15.33
N GLU A 23 7.57 -4.40 -14.95
CA GLU A 23 8.61 -5.33 -14.50
C GLU A 23 9.67 -5.62 -15.56
N ILE A 24 9.27 -5.74 -16.84
CA ILE A 24 10.19 -6.07 -17.93
C ILE A 24 11.06 -4.87 -18.36
N LYS A 25 10.49 -3.67 -18.43
CA LYS A 25 11.17 -2.54 -19.08
C LYS A 25 11.12 -1.21 -18.31
N GLY A 26 10.58 -1.21 -17.10
CA GLY A 26 10.45 -0.03 -16.25
C GLY A 26 9.27 0.86 -16.63
N PHE A 27 8.77 1.61 -15.68
CA PHE A 27 7.57 2.46 -15.82
C PHE A 27 7.66 3.46 -16.98
N GLN A 28 8.80 4.14 -17.13
CA GLN A 28 8.98 5.20 -18.13
C GLN A 28 8.81 4.67 -19.57
N ASN A 29 9.23 3.45 -19.82
CA ASN A 29 9.27 2.86 -21.16
C ASN A 29 7.95 2.14 -21.55
N VAL A 30 6.96 2.07 -20.65
CA VAL A 30 5.66 1.45 -20.95
C VAL A 30 4.75 2.42 -21.67
N THR A 31 4.12 1.96 -22.76
CA THR A 31 3.16 2.73 -23.55
C THR A 31 1.74 2.16 -23.44
N ILE A 32 0.74 3.02 -23.63
CA ILE A 32 -0.68 2.61 -23.65
C ILE A 32 -0.96 1.58 -24.77
N ILE A 33 -0.24 1.66 -25.89
CA ILE A 33 -0.40 0.72 -27.01
C ILE A 33 -0.01 -0.69 -26.56
N GLU A 34 1.16 -0.84 -25.94
CA GLU A 34 1.64 -2.14 -25.46
C GLU A 34 0.77 -2.72 -24.35
N ILE A 35 0.23 -1.85 -23.47
CA ILE A 35 -0.73 -2.28 -22.45
C ILE A 35 -1.98 -2.84 -23.11
N ALA A 36 -2.52 -2.17 -24.13
CA ALA A 36 -3.71 -2.61 -24.85
C ALA A 36 -3.50 -3.97 -25.54
N GLU A 37 -2.37 -4.11 -26.23
CA GLU A 37 -1.98 -5.36 -26.91
C GLU A 37 -1.83 -6.50 -25.91
N LYS A 38 -1.09 -6.30 -24.81
CA LYS A 38 -0.85 -7.33 -23.79
C LYS A 38 -2.11 -7.68 -23.00
N ALA A 39 -2.99 -6.72 -22.75
CA ALA A 39 -4.29 -6.93 -22.11
C ALA A 39 -5.35 -7.51 -23.05
N MET A 40 -5.05 -7.62 -24.34
CA MET A 40 -6.00 -8.04 -25.40
C MET A 40 -7.28 -7.19 -25.40
N VAL A 41 -7.15 -5.88 -25.21
CA VAL A 41 -8.25 -4.92 -25.24
C VAL A 41 -8.02 -3.86 -26.31
N ASN A 42 -9.09 -3.20 -26.77
CA ASN A 42 -8.95 -2.04 -27.63
C ASN A 42 -8.36 -0.87 -26.82
N ARG A 43 -7.49 -0.05 -27.45
CA ARG A 43 -6.91 1.16 -26.86
C ARG A 43 -7.99 2.09 -26.27
N ASN A 44 -9.16 2.20 -26.93
CA ASN A 44 -10.28 2.98 -26.43
C ASN A 44 -10.80 2.42 -25.09
N THR A 45 -10.73 1.10 -24.89
CA THR A 45 -11.11 0.48 -23.62
C THR A 45 -10.20 0.94 -22.48
N ILE A 46 -8.91 1.17 -22.76
CA ILE A 46 -8.01 1.75 -21.74
C ILE A 46 -8.48 3.15 -21.40
N TYR A 47 -8.67 4.03 -22.38
CA TYR A 47 -9.10 5.41 -22.14
C TYR A 47 -10.49 5.56 -21.49
N LEU A 48 -11.37 4.57 -21.65
CA LEU A 48 -12.65 4.51 -20.93
C LEU A 48 -12.49 4.16 -19.45
N ASN A 49 -11.38 3.53 -19.08
CA ASN A 49 -11.11 3.09 -17.70
C ASN A 49 -10.06 3.96 -16.99
N TYR A 50 -9.10 4.52 -17.74
CA TYR A 50 -7.94 5.25 -17.26
C TYR A 50 -7.53 6.32 -18.26
N GLY A 51 -7.31 7.54 -17.81
CA GLY A 51 -6.86 8.65 -18.66
C GLY A 51 -5.39 8.53 -19.08
N SER A 52 -4.57 7.85 -18.27
CA SER A 52 -3.13 7.72 -18.51
C SER A 52 -2.55 6.44 -17.86
N LYS A 53 -1.27 6.13 -18.12
CA LYS A 53 -0.56 5.03 -17.43
C LYS A 53 -0.31 5.34 -15.96
N GLU A 54 -0.21 6.59 -15.61
CA GLU A 54 -0.10 7.10 -14.25
C GLU A 54 -1.36 6.78 -13.45
N GLU A 55 -2.55 6.94 -14.04
CA GLU A 55 -3.81 6.57 -13.42
C GLU A 55 -3.96 5.05 -13.23
N ILE A 56 -3.40 4.23 -14.15
CA ILE A 56 -3.33 2.77 -13.95
C ILE A 56 -2.49 2.46 -12.71
N LEU A 57 -1.30 3.07 -12.61
CA LEU A 57 -0.43 2.90 -11.46
C LEU A 57 -1.13 3.32 -10.16
N GLU A 58 -1.76 4.50 -10.18
CA GLU A 58 -2.50 5.02 -9.04
C GLU A 58 -3.63 4.07 -8.61
N SER A 59 -4.36 3.50 -9.56
CA SER A 59 -5.43 2.52 -9.28
C SER A 59 -4.89 1.28 -8.58
N ILE A 60 -3.77 0.72 -9.06
CA ILE A 60 -3.14 -0.46 -8.47
C ILE A 60 -2.67 -0.19 -7.04
N VAL A 61 -1.96 0.92 -6.83
CA VAL A 61 -1.46 1.31 -5.51
C VAL A 61 -2.61 1.62 -4.56
N ASN A 62 -3.63 2.36 -5.00
CA ASN A 62 -4.83 2.65 -4.22
C ASN A 62 -5.57 1.37 -3.82
N GLY A 63 -5.80 0.45 -4.75
CA GLY A 63 -6.49 -0.81 -4.49
C GLY A 63 -5.79 -1.66 -3.43
N SER A 64 -4.47 -1.73 -3.48
CA SER A 64 -3.66 -2.44 -2.48
C SER A 64 -3.77 -1.79 -1.10
N VAL A 65 -3.67 -0.46 -1.04
CA VAL A 65 -3.75 0.29 0.23
C VAL A 65 -5.17 0.30 0.79
N GLU A 66 -6.21 0.46 -0.04
CA GLU A 66 -7.60 0.45 0.43
C GLU A 66 -8.01 -0.90 1.01
N LYS A 67 -7.61 -2.00 0.37
CA LYS A 67 -7.78 -3.36 0.92
C LYS A 67 -7.18 -3.47 2.32
N TYR A 68 -6.06 -2.78 2.55
CA TYR A 68 -5.34 -2.77 3.81
C TYR A 68 -5.97 -1.81 4.83
N LEU A 69 -6.28 -0.56 4.42
CA LEU A 69 -6.95 0.44 5.25
C LEU A 69 -8.37 0.03 5.66
N GLY A 70 -9.07 -0.73 4.81
CA GLY A 70 -10.38 -1.28 5.14
C GLY A 70 -10.34 -2.17 6.39
N GLN A 71 -9.24 -2.87 6.63
CA GLN A 71 -9.03 -3.65 7.85
C GLN A 71 -8.76 -2.74 9.07
N ILE A 72 -8.12 -1.58 8.87
CA ILE A 72 -7.85 -0.61 9.94
C ILE A 72 -9.16 0.11 10.33
N ASN A 73 -9.93 0.61 9.35
CA ASN A 73 -11.17 1.36 9.58
C ASN A 73 -12.30 0.51 10.20
N SER A 74 -12.23 -0.81 10.11
CA SER A 74 -13.20 -1.72 10.71
C SER A 74 -13.17 -1.79 12.24
N GLY A 75 -12.51 -0.86 12.91
CA GLY A 75 -12.35 -0.86 14.37
C GLY A 75 -11.31 -1.88 14.85
N TYR A 76 -10.58 -2.47 13.94
CA TYR A 76 -9.59 -3.50 14.20
C TYR A 76 -8.59 -3.03 15.28
N PHE A 77 -8.05 -1.81 15.17
CA PHE A 77 -7.15 -1.27 16.20
C PHE A 77 -7.87 -0.83 17.48
N LYS A 78 -9.13 -0.34 17.41
CA LYS A 78 -9.89 -0.02 18.65
C LYS A 78 -10.15 -1.25 19.51
N THR A 79 -10.29 -2.42 18.87
CA THR A 79 -10.50 -3.70 19.56
C THR A 79 -9.22 -4.49 19.81
N ILE A 80 -8.11 -4.09 19.21
CA ILE A 80 -6.82 -4.77 19.33
C ILE A 80 -6.23 -4.58 20.73
N GLY A 81 -6.35 -3.35 21.28
CA GLY A 81 -5.53 -3.03 22.45
C GLY A 81 -4.06 -3.35 22.17
N LEU A 82 -3.28 -3.60 23.21
CA LEU A 82 -1.88 -4.06 23.10
C LEU A 82 -1.76 -5.57 22.82
N ASN A 83 -2.67 -6.14 22.03
CA ASN A 83 -2.64 -7.57 21.74
C ASN A 83 -1.56 -7.88 20.68
N LYS A 84 -0.45 -8.45 21.15
CA LYS A 84 0.71 -8.80 20.31
C LYS A 84 0.31 -9.59 19.05
N ARG A 85 -0.53 -10.63 19.19
CA ARG A 85 -0.95 -11.47 18.06
C ARG A 85 -1.70 -10.68 16.98
N LYS A 86 -2.50 -9.70 17.38
CA LYS A 86 -3.26 -8.89 16.43
C LYS A 86 -2.36 -7.89 15.71
N ILE A 87 -1.40 -7.27 16.42
CA ILE A 87 -0.41 -6.37 15.81
C ILE A 87 0.49 -7.15 14.84
N GLU A 88 0.91 -8.35 15.23
CA GLU A 88 1.68 -9.25 14.36
C GLU A 88 0.91 -9.64 13.10
N ALA A 89 -0.38 -10.00 13.24
CA ALA A 89 -1.25 -10.31 12.11
C ALA A 89 -1.43 -9.11 11.17
N PHE A 90 -1.49 -7.90 11.72
CA PHE A 90 -1.52 -6.66 10.95
C PHE A 90 -0.26 -6.51 10.08
N TYR A 91 0.93 -6.65 10.67
CA TYR A 91 2.18 -6.56 9.89
C TYR A 91 2.30 -7.71 8.89
N ARG A 92 1.91 -8.93 9.25
CA ARG A 92 1.90 -10.08 8.34
C ARG A 92 1.05 -9.82 7.10
N ASN A 93 -0.13 -9.24 7.26
CA ASN A 93 -0.97 -8.87 6.14
C ASN A 93 -0.36 -7.74 5.29
N LEU A 94 0.30 -6.76 5.93
CA LEU A 94 1.00 -5.68 5.22
C LEU A 94 2.12 -6.24 4.34
N PHE A 95 3.00 -7.05 4.91
CA PHE A 95 4.11 -7.65 4.17
C PHE A 95 3.61 -8.59 3.06
N LYS A 96 2.54 -9.34 3.31
CA LYS A 96 1.92 -10.17 2.27
C LYS A 96 1.47 -9.34 1.05
N VAL A 97 0.81 -8.20 1.25
CA VAL A 97 0.40 -7.30 0.16
C VAL A 97 1.61 -6.76 -0.59
N VAL A 98 2.68 -6.44 0.12
CA VAL A 98 3.93 -5.97 -0.49
C VAL A 98 4.62 -7.08 -1.26
N ASP A 99 4.75 -8.27 -0.70
CA ASP A 99 5.42 -9.42 -1.33
C ASP A 99 4.70 -9.87 -2.61
N GLU A 100 3.35 -9.80 -2.63
CA GLU A 100 2.54 -10.09 -3.82
C GLU A 100 2.86 -9.17 -5.00
N ASN A 101 3.46 -7.98 -4.77
CA ASN A 101 3.76 -6.98 -5.78
C ASN A 101 5.16 -6.34 -5.59
N ILE A 102 6.11 -7.08 -5.04
CA ILE A 102 7.41 -6.54 -4.58
C ILE A 102 8.20 -5.86 -5.71
N GLU A 103 8.22 -6.44 -6.91
CA GLU A 103 8.94 -5.86 -8.04
C GLU A 103 8.31 -4.55 -8.51
N LEU A 104 6.98 -4.47 -8.55
CA LEU A 104 6.28 -3.22 -8.85
C LEU A 104 6.65 -2.13 -7.84
N TYR A 105 6.64 -2.46 -6.53
CA TYR A 105 7.02 -1.49 -5.50
C TYR A 105 8.49 -1.08 -5.59
N ARG A 106 9.39 -2.00 -5.94
CA ARG A 106 10.82 -1.67 -6.20
C ARG A 106 10.97 -0.64 -7.30
N ILE A 107 10.26 -0.84 -8.41
CA ILE A 107 10.32 0.06 -9.56
C ILE A 107 9.73 1.43 -9.21
N ILE A 108 8.58 1.46 -8.55
CA ILE A 108 7.93 2.70 -8.10
C ILE A 108 8.85 3.50 -7.15
N LEU A 109 9.49 2.82 -6.21
CA LEU A 109 10.37 3.47 -5.24
C LEU A 109 11.74 3.87 -5.82
N ALA A 110 12.15 3.25 -6.92
CA ALA A 110 13.38 3.61 -7.63
C ALA A 110 13.21 4.81 -8.57
N ASP A 111 11.99 5.05 -9.05
CA ASP A 111 11.70 6.14 -9.99
C ASP A 111 11.20 7.39 -9.25
N PRO A 112 11.96 8.51 -9.27
CA PRO A 112 11.55 9.75 -8.61
C PRO A 112 10.20 10.29 -9.10
N SER A 113 9.84 10.06 -10.37
CA SER A 113 8.57 10.55 -10.94
C SER A 113 7.36 9.80 -10.39
N SER A 114 7.52 8.56 -9.98
CA SER A 114 6.47 7.73 -9.40
C SER A 114 6.45 7.75 -7.87
N SER A 115 7.49 8.28 -7.23
CA SER A 115 7.60 8.34 -5.76
C SER A 115 6.49 9.19 -5.11
N GLY A 116 5.94 10.18 -5.82
CA GLY A 116 4.83 11.01 -5.37
C GLY A 116 3.57 10.20 -5.04
N TYR A 117 3.27 9.18 -5.83
CA TYR A 117 2.12 8.29 -5.57
C TYR A 117 2.25 7.54 -4.26
N PHE A 118 3.47 7.09 -3.94
CA PHE A 118 3.75 6.44 -2.67
C PHE A 118 3.54 7.41 -1.49
N GLN A 119 3.96 8.68 -1.60
CA GLN A 119 3.75 9.70 -0.56
C GLN A 119 2.26 9.98 -0.31
N ILE A 120 1.44 10.01 -1.35
CA ILE A 120 -0.03 10.17 -1.20
C ILE A 120 -0.60 9.02 -0.35
N GLN A 121 -0.18 7.79 -0.62
CA GLN A 121 -0.64 6.62 0.14
C GLN A 121 -0.17 6.66 1.60
N LEU A 122 1.07 7.10 1.84
CA LEU A 122 1.58 7.30 3.20
C LEU A 122 0.74 8.30 3.99
N THR A 123 0.30 9.37 3.34
CA THR A 123 -0.56 10.39 3.96
C THR A 123 -1.93 9.81 4.34
N LYS A 124 -2.56 9.01 3.47
CA LYS A 124 -3.81 8.29 3.78
C LYS A 124 -3.63 7.34 4.97
N PHE A 125 -2.53 6.61 4.98
CA PHE A 125 -2.18 5.67 6.04
C PHE A 125 -2.01 6.39 7.39
N ARG A 126 -1.26 7.50 7.38
CA ARG A 126 -1.07 8.35 8.57
C ARG A 126 -2.41 8.84 9.10
N LYS A 127 -3.26 9.41 8.24
CA LYS A 127 -4.58 9.92 8.64
C LYS A 127 -5.44 8.84 9.30
N ALA A 128 -5.49 7.64 8.71
CA ALA A 128 -6.24 6.52 9.27
C ALA A 128 -5.75 6.11 10.67
N PHE A 129 -4.44 6.16 10.92
CA PHE A 129 -3.88 5.89 12.25
C PHE A 129 -4.13 7.02 13.25
N GLU A 130 -4.03 8.27 12.82
CA GLU A 130 -4.29 9.44 13.67
C GLU A 130 -5.74 9.46 14.17
N GLU A 131 -6.70 9.03 13.36
CA GLU A 131 -8.12 8.93 13.74
C GLU A 131 -8.40 7.87 14.83
N LEU A 132 -7.47 6.95 15.09
CA LEU A 132 -7.63 5.88 16.09
C LEU A 132 -7.23 6.29 17.50
N VAL A 133 -6.49 7.36 17.66
CA VAL A 133 -5.94 7.79 18.96
C VAL A 133 -6.59 9.08 19.42
N LYS A 134 -6.64 9.25 20.76
CA LYS A 134 -7.14 10.50 21.34
C LYS A 134 -6.26 11.67 20.87
N GLU A 135 -6.92 12.76 20.45
CA GLU A 135 -6.24 13.92 19.93
C GLU A 135 -5.50 14.69 21.04
N ASN A 136 -4.22 14.42 21.16
CA ASN A 136 -3.28 15.22 21.94
C ASN A 136 -1.88 15.11 21.30
N ASP A 137 -1.01 16.07 21.60
CA ASP A 137 0.29 16.18 20.94
C ASP A 137 1.20 14.99 21.21
N GLU A 138 1.17 14.44 22.44
CA GLU A 138 1.97 13.26 22.78
C GLU A 138 1.57 12.04 21.93
N ASN A 139 0.29 11.79 21.78
CA ASN A 139 -0.21 10.70 20.95
C ASN A 139 0.12 10.92 19.46
N LYS A 140 0.00 12.16 18.96
CA LYS A 140 0.38 12.51 17.57
C LYS A 140 1.85 12.22 17.31
N ILE A 141 2.75 12.57 18.24
CA ILE A 141 4.18 12.29 18.14
C ILE A 141 4.44 10.79 18.11
N LYS A 142 3.84 10.01 19.04
CA LYS A 142 4.00 8.54 19.10
C LYS A 142 3.49 7.86 17.84
N VAL A 143 2.31 8.22 17.36
CA VAL A 143 1.73 7.69 16.13
C VAL A 143 2.61 8.02 14.92
N SER A 144 3.07 9.27 14.83
CA SER A 144 3.99 9.68 13.76
C SER A 144 5.28 8.87 13.76
N PHE A 145 5.85 8.61 14.93
CA PHE A 145 7.05 7.77 15.08
C PHE A 145 6.80 6.33 14.61
N ILE A 146 5.70 5.71 15.05
CA ILE A 146 5.33 4.34 14.65
C ILE A 146 5.14 4.26 13.13
N ILE A 147 4.39 5.19 12.54
CA ILE A 147 4.12 5.19 11.09
C ILE A 147 5.39 5.40 10.30
N ASN A 148 6.20 6.40 10.65
CA ASN A 148 7.44 6.67 9.91
C ASN A 148 8.45 5.52 10.08
N GLY A 149 8.53 4.90 11.26
CA GLY A 149 9.35 3.72 11.49
C GLY A 149 8.89 2.52 10.64
N MET A 150 7.61 2.25 10.62
CA MET A 150 7.00 1.21 9.77
C MET A 150 7.31 1.44 8.29
N LEU A 151 7.09 2.66 7.82
CA LEU A 151 7.28 3.01 6.40
C LEU A 151 8.76 3.00 6.00
N GLY A 152 9.65 3.49 6.87
CA GLY A 152 11.10 3.42 6.66
C GLY A 152 11.59 1.98 6.59
N THR A 153 11.12 1.12 7.51
CA THR A 153 11.44 -0.32 7.51
C THR A 153 10.92 -1.01 6.25
N LEU A 154 9.67 -0.73 5.86
CA LEU A 154 9.08 -1.28 4.64
C LEU A 154 9.83 -0.82 3.38
N GLY A 155 10.18 0.46 3.30
CA GLY A 155 10.98 1.01 2.20
C GLY A 155 12.36 0.35 2.10
N ASN A 156 13.03 0.11 3.22
CA ASN A 156 14.32 -0.58 3.26
C ASN A 156 14.18 -2.08 2.89
N TYR A 157 13.12 -2.73 3.34
CA TYR A 157 12.79 -4.10 2.94
C TYR A 157 12.61 -4.20 1.41
N ILE A 158 11.81 -3.31 0.82
CA ILE A 158 11.54 -3.30 -0.61
C ILE A 158 12.79 -2.99 -1.44
N LYS A 159 13.52 -1.92 -1.07
CA LYS A 159 14.67 -1.41 -1.86
C LYS A 159 15.95 -2.19 -1.64
N LEU A 160 16.23 -2.58 -0.42
CA LEU A 160 17.54 -3.06 0.02
C LEU A 160 17.51 -4.52 0.47
N ALA A 161 16.34 -5.16 0.48
CA ALA A 161 16.13 -6.51 1.00
C ALA A 161 16.70 -6.71 2.43
N ILE A 162 16.54 -5.69 3.30
CA ILE A 162 17.04 -5.75 4.68
C ILE A 162 16.09 -6.62 5.52
N GLY A 163 16.64 -7.72 5.98
CA GLY A 163 15.95 -8.72 6.81
C GLY A 163 14.95 -9.57 6.01
N THR A 164 14.53 -10.65 6.61
CA THR A 164 13.42 -11.48 6.11
C THR A 164 12.07 -10.85 6.47
N THR A 165 11.01 -11.27 5.81
CA THR A 165 9.64 -10.89 6.15
C THR A 165 9.34 -11.13 7.63
N GLU A 166 9.71 -12.30 8.17
CA GLU A 166 9.45 -12.66 9.58
C GLU A 166 10.26 -11.80 10.57
N GLU A 167 11.51 -11.48 10.27
CA GLU A 167 12.34 -10.59 11.10
C GLU A 167 11.75 -9.17 11.15
N ASN A 168 11.35 -8.64 10.02
CA ASN A 168 10.72 -7.33 9.93
C ASN A 168 9.39 -7.29 10.70
N ILE A 169 8.53 -8.31 10.55
CA ILE A 169 7.26 -8.42 11.29
C ILE A 169 7.51 -8.45 12.79
N LYS A 170 8.47 -9.27 13.25
CA LYS A 170 8.81 -9.38 14.68
C LYS A 170 9.27 -8.03 15.26
N VAL A 171 10.24 -7.39 14.60
CA VAL A 171 10.81 -6.12 15.05
C VAL A 171 9.75 -5.02 15.09
N LEU A 172 8.98 -4.86 14.00
CA LEU A 172 7.91 -3.86 13.96
C LEU A 172 6.82 -4.11 15.00
N THR A 173 6.48 -5.37 15.26
CA THR A 173 5.51 -5.75 16.28
C THR A 173 6.00 -5.32 17.68
N ASP A 174 7.23 -5.66 18.04
CA ASP A 174 7.80 -5.36 19.35
C ASP A 174 7.99 -3.85 19.56
N LEU A 175 8.45 -3.11 18.54
CA LEU A 175 8.57 -1.65 18.56
C LEU A 175 7.20 -0.96 18.70
N THR A 176 6.20 -1.44 17.95
CA THR A 176 4.84 -0.89 18.01
C THR A 176 4.24 -1.07 19.41
N ILE A 177 4.34 -2.26 19.98
CA ILE A 177 3.84 -2.54 21.34
C ILE A 177 4.54 -1.64 22.37
N SER A 178 5.85 -1.52 22.27
CA SER A 178 6.64 -0.67 23.19
C SER A 178 6.18 0.78 23.15
N ASN A 179 5.91 1.31 21.97
CA ASN A 179 5.50 2.71 21.79
C ASN A 179 4.01 2.94 22.09
N LEU A 180 3.14 1.93 21.90
CA LEU A 180 1.70 2.04 22.16
C LEU A 180 1.31 1.92 23.62
N ARG A 181 2.17 1.39 24.51
CA ARG A 181 1.84 1.11 25.92
C ARG A 181 1.31 2.33 26.71
N HIS A 182 1.61 3.53 26.24
CA HIS A 182 1.24 4.79 26.89
C HIS A 182 0.33 5.66 26.03
N ILE A 183 -0.27 5.12 24.96
CA ILE A 183 -1.21 5.86 24.12
C ILE A 183 -2.61 5.74 24.69
N THR A 184 -3.29 6.88 24.82
CA THR A 184 -4.71 6.95 25.17
C THR A 184 -5.55 6.92 23.90
N TYR A 185 -6.44 5.93 23.78
CA TYR A 185 -7.33 5.77 22.62
C TYR A 185 -8.58 6.65 22.76
N SER A 186 -9.12 7.09 21.60
CA SER A 186 -10.44 7.71 21.55
C SER A 186 -11.52 6.67 21.91
N ARG A 187 -12.48 7.04 22.76
CA ARG A 187 -13.63 6.18 23.11
C ARG A 187 -14.64 6.15 21.99
#